data_20e5088cab8c64d68aef572b78147cec
#
_entry.id   20e5088cab8c64d68aef572b78147cec
#
_cell.length_a   1.000
_cell.length_b   1.000
_cell.length_c   1.000
_cell.angle_alpha   90.00
_cell.angle_beta   90.00
_cell.angle_gamma   90.00
#
_symmetry.space_group_name_H-M   'P 1'
#
loop_
_entity.id
_entity.type
_entity.pdbx_description
1 polymer ?
#
loop_
_entity_poly.entity_id
_entity_poly.type
_entity_poly.pdbx_seq_one_letter_code
_entity_poly.pdbx_strand_id
1 'polypeptide(L)'
;LSNGQNFIDEENLLYSILTLEDCSFKRLLEKFEFDISELVNMLAMNATIYKLNKNNTISIPETLKSCCEILNEQYFKGEECQILGRDKEIKQVWNIFSKKTKRNAILVGDAGVGKTAIVEAITIQIVNGKCPREFKNYKVVSLNLTGMVAGTKYRGEFELKIQHLIQFLKTTSNIIVFIDEIHQILGAGSGENSGPDLSGSLKPILARDPVVFIGSTTNIEYERYFAVDPAFKRRFEKILVKEPK
;
A
#
# COMPACT_ATOMS: atom_id res chain seq x y z
N LEU A 1 3.73 -17.59 24.97
CA LEU A 1 2.78 -18.45 24.23
C LEU A 1 1.31 -18.02 24.36
N SER A 2 1.02 -16.79 24.81
CA SER A 2 -0.35 -16.34 25.11
C SER A 2 -1.03 -15.51 24.02
N ASN A 3 -0.47 -15.35 22.82
CA ASN A 3 -1.01 -14.44 21.81
C ASN A 3 -1.22 -15.05 20.41
N GLY A 4 -1.49 -16.33 20.28
CA GLY A 4 -1.98 -16.91 19.01
C GLY A 4 -1.04 -16.80 17.80
N GLN A 5 0.25 -16.50 17.99
CA GLN A 5 1.25 -16.49 16.94
C GLN A 5 2.07 -17.77 16.96
N ASN A 6 2.03 -18.51 15.87
CA ASN A 6 2.81 -19.75 15.71
C ASN A 6 4.29 -19.50 15.37
N PHE A 7 4.73 -18.24 15.27
CA PHE A 7 6.11 -17.90 14.91
C PHE A 7 6.62 -16.75 15.79
N ILE A 8 7.84 -16.92 16.31
CA ILE A 8 8.61 -15.89 17.01
C ILE A 8 9.52 -15.29 15.95
N ASP A 9 9.45 -13.97 15.72
CA ASP A 9 10.41 -13.30 14.85
C ASP A 9 11.78 -13.14 15.55
N GLU A 10 12.81 -12.86 14.76
CA GLU A 10 14.19 -12.79 15.24
C GLU A 10 14.39 -11.69 16.30
N GLU A 11 13.67 -10.56 16.18
CA GLU A 11 13.76 -9.43 17.12
C GLU A 11 13.13 -9.77 18.46
N ASN A 12 11.96 -10.43 18.47
CA ASN A 12 11.31 -10.89 19.68
C ASN A 12 12.08 -12.01 20.38
N LEU A 13 12.73 -12.88 19.61
CA LEU A 13 13.60 -13.91 20.15
C LEU A 13 14.81 -13.27 20.83
N LEU A 14 15.47 -12.33 20.14
CA LEU A 14 16.64 -11.62 20.69
C LEU A 14 16.27 -10.82 21.94
N TYR A 15 15.14 -10.09 21.94
CA TYR A 15 14.64 -9.38 23.09
C TYR A 15 14.41 -10.34 24.29
N SER A 16 13.78 -11.47 24.03
CA SER A 16 13.53 -12.48 25.08
C SER A 16 14.82 -13.05 25.66
N ILE A 17 15.81 -13.31 24.81
CA ILE A 17 17.13 -13.81 25.26
C ILE A 17 17.85 -12.75 26.11
N LEU A 18 17.84 -11.49 25.71
CA LEU A 18 18.52 -10.41 26.42
C LEU A 18 17.84 -10.00 27.73
N THR A 19 16.56 -10.35 27.92
CA THR A 19 15.81 -10.10 29.17
C THR A 19 15.93 -11.24 30.19
N LEU A 20 16.54 -12.39 29.83
CA LEU A 20 16.82 -13.47 30.79
C LEU A 20 17.88 -13.03 31.82
N GLU A 21 17.68 -13.40 33.10
CA GLU A 21 18.58 -13.02 34.19
C GLU A 21 19.98 -13.62 34.04
N ASP A 22 20.08 -14.88 33.56
CA ASP A 22 21.35 -15.56 33.34
C ASP A 22 21.44 -16.12 31.92
N CYS A 23 22.09 -15.34 31.05
CA CYS A 23 22.26 -15.70 29.65
C CYS A 23 23.73 -15.60 29.21
N SER A 24 24.29 -16.70 28.72
CA SER A 24 25.68 -16.74 28.23
C SER A 24 25.92 -15.77 27.07
N PHE A 25 24.90 -15.51 26.26
CA PHE A 25 24.96 -14.55 25.16
C PHE A 25 25.09 -13.11 25.66
N LYS A 26 24.40 -12.76 26.76
CA LYS A 26 24.50 -11.48 27.43
C LYS A 26 25.92 -11.22 27.92
N ARG A 27 26.53 -12.20 28.60
CA ARG A 27 27.93 -12.15 29.05
C ARG A 27 28.93 -12.02 27.90
N LEU A 28 28.62 -12.60 26.74
CA LEU A 28 29.43 -12.45 25.55
C LEU A 28 29.37 -11.02 25.01
N LEU A 29 28.19 -10.40 24.93
CA LEU A 29 28.01 -9.03 24.48
C LEU A 29 28.71 -8.02 25.42
N GLU A 30 28.62 -8.25 26.73
CA GLU A 30 29.35 -7.45 27.73
C GLU A 30 30.86 -7.50 27.52
N LYS A 31 31.41 -8.65 27.14
CA LYS A 31 32.82 -8.82 26.80
C LYS A 31 33.26 -7.99 25.60
N PHE A 32 32.35 -7.68 24.68
CA PHE A 32 32.59 -6.86 23.50
C PHE A 32 32.18 -5.41 23.70
N GLU A 33 32.01 -4.97 24.96
CA GLU A 33 31.65 -3.59 25.34
C GLU A 33 30.34 -3.07 24.73
N PHE A 34 29.40 -3.98 24.40
CA PHE A 34 28.06 -3.58 23.96
C PHE A 34 27.21 -3.15 25.15
N ASP A 35 26.54 -1.99 25.02
CA ASP A 35 25.56 -1.56 26.01
C ASP A 35 24.26 -2.36 25.84
N ILE A 36 24.10 -3.36 26.69
CA ILE A 36 22.92 -4.25 26.68
C ILE A 36 21.65 -3.49 27.01
N SER A 37 21.74 -2.46 27.89
CA SER A 37 20.58 -1.65 28.27
C SER A 37 20.06 -0.83 27.10
N GLU A 38 20.97 -0.26 26.32
CA GLU A 38 20.63 0.45 25.09
C GLU A 38 20.01 -0.50 24.05
N LEU A 39 20.60 -1.67 23.86
CA LEU A 39 20.09 -2.69 22.92
C LEU A 39 18.70 -3.20 23.30
N VAL A 40 18.47 -3.49 24.59
CA VAL A 40 17.16 -3.89 25.11
C VAL A 40 16.13 -2.78 24.95
N ASN A 41 16.50 -1.53 25.21
CA ASN A 41 15.62 -0.37 25.00
C ASN A 41 15.25 -0.20 23.53
N MET A 42 16.22 -0.33 22.60
CA MET A 42 15.95 -0.28 21.16
C MET A 42 14.99 -1.40 20.72
N LEU A 43 15.21 -2.63 21.20
CA LEU A 43 14.34 -3.76 20.90
C LEU A 43 12.95 -3.60 21.53
N ALA A 44 12.86 -3.06 22.75
CA ALA A 44 11.60 -2.74 23.41
C ALA A 44 10.82 -1.63 22.69
N MET A 45 11.50 -0.59 22.23
CA MET A 45 10.89 0.45 21.38
C MET A 45 10.37 -0.15 20.07
N ASN A 46 11.17 -0.98 19.39
CA ASN A 46 10.75 -1.68 18.18
C ASN A 46 9.57 -2.62 18.44
N ALA A 47 9.58 -3.37 19.53
CA ALA A 47 8.47 -4.24 19.95
C ALA A 47 7.22 -3.43 20.31
N THR A 48 7.37 -2.24 20.88
CA THR A 48 6.26 -1.32 21.17
C THR A 48 5.70 -0.70 19.88
N ILE A 49 6.57 -0.28 18.97
CA ILE A 49 6.20 0.19 17.63
C ILE A 49 5.54 -0.96 16.85
N TYR A 50 6.04 -2.18 16.96
CA TYR A 50 5.44 -3.37 16.35
C TYR A 50 4.07 -3.70 16.95
N LYS A 51 3.88 -3.56 18.28
CA LYS A 51 2.57 -3.72 18.94
C LYS A 51 1.61 -2.60 18.57
N LEU A 52 2.08 -1.36 18.46
CA LEU A 52 1.30 -0.22 17.97
C LEU A 52 0.90 -0.43 16.51
N ASN A 53 1.81 -0.95 15.68
CA ASN A 53 1.53 -1.30 14.29
C ASN A 53 0.64 -2.54 14.14
N LYS A 54 0.67 -3.47 15.12
CA LYS A 54 -0.22 -4.65 15.15
C LYS A 54 -1.64 -4.29 15.60
N ASN A 55 -1.80 -3.24 16.39
CA ASN A 55 -3.10 -2.64 16.70
C ASN A 55 -3.61 -1.73 15.56
N ASN A 56 -2.80 -1.48 14.52
CA ASN A 56 -3.23 -0.87 13.27
C ASN A 56 -3.92 -1.93 12.37
N THR A 57 -4.95 -2.57 12.86
CA THR A 57 -5.97 -3.14 11.99
C THR A 57 -6.58 -1.97 11.24
N ILE A 58 -6.21 -1.82 9.96
CA ILE A 58 -6.84 -0.85 9.09
C ILE A 58 -8.30 -1.25 9.01
N SER A 59 -9.16 -0.46 9.63
CA SER A 59 -10.61 -0.65 9.54
C SER A 59 -11.15 0.24 8.45
N ILE A 60 -11.62 -0.37 7.37
CA ILE A 60 -12.33 0.36 6.33
C ILE A 60 -13.68 0.81 6.89
N PRO A 61 -14.01 2.12 6.85
CA PRO A 61 -15.32 2.62 7.26
C PRO A 61 -16.46 1.88 6.54
N GLU A 62 -17.57 1.63 7.22
CA GLU A 62 -18.73 0.93 6.65
C GLU A 62 -19.19 1.54 5.32
N THR A 63 -19.17 2.86 5.22
CA THR A 63 -19.54 3.60 4.02
C THR A 63 -18.64 3.34 2.82
N LEU A 64 -17.41 2.83 3.05
CA LEU A 64 -16.42 2.53 2.02
C LEU A 64 -16.27 1.03 1.72
N LYS A 65 -16.90 0.15 2.50
CA LYS A 65 -16.80 -1.32 2.27
C LYS A 65 -17.32 -1.76 0.91
N SER A 66 -18.23 -1.00 0.31
CA SER A 66 -18.73 -1.30 -1.05
C SER A 66 -17.74 -0.96 -2.17
N CYS A 67 -16.70 -0.17 -1.87
CA CYS A 67 -15.74 0.31 -2.86
C CYS A 67 -14.27 0.15 -2.45
N CYS A 68 -13.98 -0.23 -1.21
CA CYS A 68 -12.62 -0.46 -0.73
C CYS A 68 -12.47 -1.88 -0.18
N GLU A 69 -11.37 -2.52 -0.49
CA GLU A 69 -11.02 -3.88 -0.05
C GLU A 69 -9.54 -3.96 0.32
N ILE A 70 -9.18 -4.68 1.39
CA ILE A 70 -7.80 -4.91 1.80
C ILE A 70 -7.31 -6.20 1.13
N LEU A 71 -6.49 -6.07 0.10
CA LEU A 71 -6.00 -7.22 -0.67
C LEU A 71 -5.12 -8.17 0.15
N ASN A 72 -4.41 -7.67 1.16
CA ASN A 72 -3.59 -8.53 2.03
C ASN A 72 -4.39 -9.63 2.74
N GLU A 73 -5.70 -9.46 2.93
CA GLU A 73 -6.56 -10.41 3.61
C GLU A 73 -6.94 -11.60 2.72
N GLN A 74 -6.71 -11.48 1.41
CA GLN A 74 -6.96 -12.54 0.42
C GLN A 74 -5.82 -13.56 0.35
N TYR A 75 -4.63 -13.24 0.91
CA TYR A 75 -3.44 -14.08 0.80
C TYR A 75 -2.93 -14.53 2.16
N PHE A 76 -2.39 -15.76 2.20
CA PHE A 76 -1.81 -16.36 3.40
C PHE A 76 -0.29 -16.26 3.39
N LYS A 77 0.31 -16.16 4.57
CA LYS A 77 1.77 -16.18 4.71
C LYS A 77 2.32 -17.53 4.24
N GLY A 78 3.26 -17.49 3.29
CA GLY A 78 3.82 -18.69 2.65
C GLY A 78 3.20 -19.03 1.30
N GLU A 79 2.14 -18.32 0.88
CA GLU A 79 1.58 -18.47 -0.45
C GLU A 79 2.60 -18.08 -1.50
N GLU A 80 2.82 -18.97 -2.47
CA GLU A 80 3.75 -18.69 -3.57
C GLU A 80 3.10 -17.78 -4.61
N CYS A 81 3.83 -16.75 -4.98
CA CYS A 81 3.44 -15.89 -6.10
C CYS A 81 3.64 -16.66 -7.41
N GLN A 82 2.55 -17.13 -8.00
CA GLN A 82 2.57 -17.86 -9.28
C GLN A 82 2.70 -16.92 -10.51
N ILE A 83 2.93 -15.64 -10.28
CA ILE A 83 3.00 -14.63 -11.35
C ILE A 83 4.38 -14.68 -11.98
N LEU A 84 4.46 -15.27 -13.18
CA LEU A 84 5.70 -15.42 -13.93
C LEU A 84 5.95 -14.22 -14.85
N GLY A 85 7.22 -13.84 -15.01
CA GLY A 85 7.67 -12.88 -16.02
C GLY A 85 7.40 -11.41 -15.71
N ARG A 86 7.07 -11.03 -14.44
CA ARG A 86 6.79 -9.65 -14.02
C ARG A 86 7.83 -9.05 -13.07
N ASP A 87 8.96 -9.70 -12.88
CA ASP A 87 10.00 -9.27 -11.92
C ASP A 87 10.53 -7.87 -12.22
N LYS A 88 10.62 -7.49 -13.50
CA LYS A 88 11.06 -6.16 -13.92
C LYS A 88 10.11 -5.08 -13.47
N GLU A 89 8.82 -5.26 -13.77
CA GLU A 89 7.77 -4.29 -13.44
C GLU A 89 7.59 -4.18 -11.93
N ILE A 90 7.59 -5.29 -11.21
CA ILE A 90 7.52 -5.33 -9.74
C ILE A 90 8.71 -4.57 -9.13
N LYS A 91 9.93 -4.83 -9.60
CA LYS A 91 11.13 -4.11 -9.16
C LYS A 91 11.05 -2.62 -9.45
N GLN A 92 10.49 -2.23 -10.60
CA GLN A 92 10.27 -0.81 -10.94
C GLN A 92 9.28 -0.17 -9.97
N VAL A 93 8.18 -0.85 -9.62
CA VAL A 93 7.22 -0.33 -8.63
C VAL A 93 7.90 -0.09 -7.29
N TRP A 94 8.66 -1.05 -6.76
CA TRP A 94 9.40 -0.87 -5.50
C TRP A 94 10.39 0.29 -5.57
N ASN A 95 11.11 0.43 -6.69
CA ASN A 95 12.03 1.55 -6.89
C ASN A 95 11.31 2.91 -6.89
N ILE A 96 10.09 2.99 -7.44
CA ILE A 96 9.28 4.21 -7.43
C ILE A 96 8.81 4.51 -6.01
N PHE A 97 8.29 3.51 -5.30
CA PHE A 97 7.79 3.66 -3.94
C PHE A 97 8.87 4.12 -2.95
N SER A 98 10.11 3.69 -3.14
CA SER A 98 11.26 4.06 -2.28
C SER A 98 11.85 5.45 -2.60
N LYS A 99 11.31 6.20 -3.56
CA LYS A 99 11.75 7.56 -3.87
C LYS A 99 11.28 8.54 -2.79
N LYS A 100 12.02 9.64 -2.60
CA LYS A 100 11.59 10.74 -1.71
C LYS A 100 10.45 11.57 -2.29
N THR A 101 10.38 11.66 -3.61
CA THR A 101 9.36 12.43 -4.33
C THR A 101 8.83 11.59 -5.49
N LYS A 102 7.58 11.84 -5.91
CA LYS A 102 6.94 11.14 -7.02
C LYS A 102 6.89 9.61 -6.78
N ARG A 103 6.37 9.23 -5.61
CA ARG A 103 6.30 7.83 -5.15
C ARG A 103 5.13 7.03 -5.71
N ASN A 104 4.28 7.63 -6.55
CA ASN A 104 3.13 6.93 -7.11
C ASN A 104 3.48 6.32 -8.48
N ALA A 105 3.02 5.09 -8.72
CA ALA A 105 3.21 4.37 -9.97
C ALA A 105 1.92 4.31 -10.78
N ILE A 106 2.05 4.35 -12.11
CA ILE A 106 0.95 4.04 -13.02
C ILE A 106 1.38 2.96 -14.01
N LEU A 107 0.66 1.83 -13.96
CA LEU A 107 0.84 0.69 -14.87
C LEU A 107 0.06 0.97 -16.16
N VAL A 108 0.76 1.07 -17.25
CA VAL A 108 0.18 1.39 -18.57
C VAL A 108 0.42 0.24 -19.53
N GLY A 109 -0.64 -0.29 -20.11
CA GLY A 109 -0.57 -1.41 -21.07
C GLY A 109 -1.97 -1.82 -21.52
N ASP A 110 -2.05 -2.66 -22.54
CA ASP A 110 -3.32 -3.08 -23.12
C ASP A 110 -4.18 -3.87 -22.12
N ALA A 111 -5.46 -4.06 -22.43
CA ALA A 111 -6.34 -4.85 -21.60
C ALA A 111 -5.84 -6.31 -21.54
N GLY A 112 -5.91 -6.94 -20.35
CA GLY A 112 -5.53 -8.35 -20.18
C GLY A 112 -4.03 -8.64 -20.06
N VAL A 113 -3.12 -7.65 -20.20
CA VAL A 113 -1.68 -7.91 -20.12
C VAL A 113 -1.18 -8.23 -18.70
N GLY A 114 -2.03 -8.28 -17.68
CA GLY A 114 -1.66 -8.65 -16.32
C GLY A 114 -1.21 -7.48 -15.42
N LYS A 115 -1.76 -6.27 -15.61
CA LYS A 115 -1.50 -5.13 -14.73
C LYS A 115 -1.90 -5.40 -13.28
N THR A 116 -3.08 -6.00 -13.08
CA THR A 116 -3.61 -6.37 -11.75
C THR A 116 -2.74 -7.45 -11.11
N ALA A 117 -2.24 -8.41 -11.88
CA ALA A 117 -1.32 -9.44 -11.40
C ALA A 117 -0.04 -8.85 -10.76
N ILE A 118 0.48 -7.73 -11.28
CA ILE A 118 1.62 -7.04 -10.66
C ILE A 118 1.27 -6.55 -9.25
N VAL A 119 0.06 -6.03 -9.04
CA VAL A 119 -0.41 -5.56 -7.73
C VAL A 119 -0.61 -6.73 -6.77
N GLU A 120 -1.15 -7.82 -7.24
CA GLU A 120 -1.28 -9.08 -6.49
C GLU A 120 0.10 -9.58 -6.05
N ALA A 121 1.09 -9.60 -6.96
CA ALA A 121 2.46 -9.99 -6.63
C ALA A 121 3.08 -9.10 -5.54
N ILE A 122 2.88 -7.78 -5.62
CA ILE A 122 3.33 -6.82 -4.61
C ILE A 122 2.68 -7.13 -3.26
N THR A 123 1.37 -7.41 -3.27
CA THR A 123 0.61 -7.75 -2.06
C THR A 123 1.14 -9.04 -1.42
N ILE A 124 1.35 -10.09 -2.21
CA ILE A 124 1.94 -11.36 -1.76
C ILE A 124 3.35 -11.15 -1.20
N GLN A 125 4.17 -10.31 -1.85
CA GLN A 125 5.50 -9.99 -1.34
C GLN A 125 5.45 -9.29 0.03
N ILE A 126 4.48 -8.38 0.25
CA ILE A 126 4.27 -7.75 1.55
C ILE A 126 3.85 -8.78 2.59
N VAL A 127 2.85 -9.62 2.29
CA VAL A 127 2.34 -10.68 3.20
C VAL A 127 3.45 -11.64 3.60
N ASN A 128 4.33 -11.99 2.66
CA ASN A 128 5.48 -12.87 2.89
C ASN A 128 6.71 -12.17 3.49
N GLY A 129 6.68 -10.84 3.69
CA GLY A 129 7.83 -10.07 4.13
C GLY A 129 8.99 -10.02 3.14
N LYS A 130 8.76 -10.37 1.86
CA LYS A 130 9.73 -10.34 0.73
C LYS A 130 9.75 -8.98 0.01
N CYS A 131 9.28 -7.92 0.66
CA CYS A 131 9.29 -6.54 0.17
C CYS A 131 10.43 -5.72 0.81
N PRO A 132 10.72 -4.51 0.33
CA PRO A 132 11.65 -3.60 1.00
C PRO A 132 11.23 -3.33 2.45
N ARG A 133 12.22 -3.15 3.35
CA ARG A 133 11.98 -3.05 4.81
C ARG A 133 10.91 -2.04 5.19
N GLU A 134 10.89 -0.90 4.53
CA GLU A 134 9.95 0.20 4.77
C GLU A 134 8.48 -0.17 4.48
N PHE A 135 8.24 -1.22 3.65
CA PHE A 135 6.88 -1.64 3.25
C PHE A 135 6.39 -2.90 3.95
N LYS A 136 7.16 -3.51 4.87
CA LYS A 136 6.77 -4.75 5.56
C LYS A 136 5.42 -4.69 6.29
N ASN A 137 5.03 -3.51 6.76
CA ASN A 137 3.79 -3.30 7.52
C ASN A 137 2.70 -2.59 6.70
N TYR A 138 2.90 -2.48 5.38
CA TYR A 138 1.91 -1.84 4.52
C TYR A 138 0.74 -2.78 4.21
N LYS A 139 -0.42 -2.17 4.03
CA LYS A 139 -1.59 -2.83 3.47
C LYS A 139 -1.88 -2.28 2.09
N VAL A 140 -2.28 -3.15 1.19
CA VAL A 140 -2.75 -2.77 -0.15
C VAL A 140 -4.26 -2.68 -0.10
N VAL A 141 -4.79 -1.50 -0.35
CA VAL A 141 -6.22 -1.22 -0.39
C VAL A 141 -6.63 -1.02 -1.84
N SER A 142 -7.46 -1.91 -2.36
CA SER A 142 -8.07 -1.74 -3.68
C SER A 142 -9.23 -0.77 -3.58
N LEU A 143 -9.24 0.25 -4.43
CA LEU A 143 -10.33 1.23 -4.55
C LEU A 143 -11.04 1.02 -5.90
N ASN A 144 -12.29 0.57 -5.83
CA ASN A 144 -13.19 0.42 -6.96
C ASN A 144 -14.00 1.69 -7.18
N LEU A 145 -13.70 2.43 -8.22
CA LEU A 145 -14.38 3.69 -8.55
C LEU A 145 -15.84 3.49 -8.96
N THR A 146 -16.15 2.41 -9.65
CA THR A 146 -17.53 2.06 -10.02
C THR A 146 -18.36 1.78 -8.77
N GLY A 147 -17.78 1.11 -7.75
CA GLY A 147 -18.42 0.89 -6.45
C GLY A 147 -18.67 2.16 -5.65
N MET A 148 -17.89 3.23 -5.89
CA MET A 148 -18.15 4.53 -5.26
C MET A 148 -19.45 5.16 -5.76
N VAL A 149 -19.75 5.05 -7.05
CA VAL A 149 -20.96 5.58 -7.68
C VAL A 149 -22.15 4.64 -7.45
N ALA A 150 -21.90 3.34 -7.40
CA ALA A 150 -22.94 2.34 -7.20
C ALA A 150 -23.65 2.53 -5.85
N GLY A 151 -24.99 2.49 -5.89
CA GLY A 151 -25.83 2.63 -4.70
C GLY A 151 -26.05 4.06 -4.22
N THR A 152 -25.49 5.07 -4.88
CA THR A 152 -25.79 6.48 -4.58
C THR A 152 -26.96 6.94 -5.44
N LYS A 153 -28.10 7.21 -4.79
CA LYS A 153 -29.29 7.76 -5.47
C LYS A 153 -29.21 9.28 -5.61
N TYR A 154 -28.49 9.93 -4.73
CA TYR A 154 -28.37 11.39 -4.67
C TYR A 154 -26.90 11.81 -4.72
N ARG A 155 -26.66 12.95 -5.34
CA ARG A 155 -25.32 13.57 -5.43
C ARG A 155 -24.64 13.71 -4.07
N GLY A 156 -25.39 14.07 -3.03
CA GLY A 156 -24.88 14.24 -1.66
C GLY A 156 -24.31 12.95 -1.05
N GLU A 157 -24.88 11.78 -1.37
CA GLU A 157 -24.35 10.48 -0.88
C GLU A 157 -22.97 10.18 -1.46
N PHE A 158 -22.77 10.51 -2.73
CA PHE A 158 -21.47 10.37 -3.37
C PHE A 158 -20.43 11.33 -2.78
N GLU A 159 -20.82 12.59 -2.54
CA GLU A 159 -19.95 13.59 -1.89
C GLU A 159 -19.54 13.15 -0.48
N LEU A 160 -20.45 12.57 0.29
CA LEU A 160 -20.15 11.98 1.60
C LEU A 160 -19.17 10.80 1.50
N LYS A 161 -19.34 9.89 0.54
CA LYS A 161 -18.37 8.80 0.32
C LYS A 161 -16.98 9.34 -0.01
N ILE A 162 -16.88 10.38 -0.83
CA ILE A 162 -15.60 11.04 -1.14
C ILE A 162 -14.97 11.64 0.13
N GLN A 163 -15.77 12.34 0.95
CA GLN A 163 -15.27 12.92 2.20
C GLN A 163 -14.75 11.83 3.16
N HIS A 164 -15.47 10.71 3.29
CA HIS A 164 -15.04 9.57 4.10
C HIS A 164 -13.77 8.94 3.54
N LEU A 165 -13.64 8.79 2.21
CA LEU A 165 -12.41 8.31 1.58
C LEU A 165 -11.23 9.24 1.88
N ILE A 166 -11.41 10.54 1.70
CA ILE A 166 -10.39 11.55 2.00
C ILE A 166 -9.96 11.48 3.47
N GLN A 167 -10.92 11.37 4.38
CA GLN A 167 -10.65 11.25 5.81
C GLN A 167 -9.90 9.95 6.12
N PHE A 168 -10.34 8.82 5.57
CA PHE A 168 -9.67 7.53 5.70
C PHE A 168 -8.22 7.59 5.23
N LEU A 169 -7.97 8.14 4.02
CA LEU A 169 -6.63 8.29 3.46
C LEU A 169 -5.73 9.27 4.24
N LYS A 170 -6.32 10.28 4.91
CA LYS A 170 -5.57 11.23 5.74
C LYS A 170 -5.18 10.67 7.11
N THR A 171 -6.01 9.80 7.66
CA THR A 171 -5.84 9.27 9.02
C THR A 171 -5.14 7.92 9.05
N THR A 172 -5.08 7.24 7.92
CA THR A 172 -4.45 5.92 7.80
C THR A 172 -3.03 6.06 7.27
N SER A 173 -2.08 5.44 7.96
CA SER A 173 -0.68 5.33 7.53
C SER A 173 -0.37 3.94 7.00
N ASN A 174 0.76 3.79 6.31
CA ASN A 174 1.25 2.52 5.81
C ASN A 174 0.26 1.80 4.87
N ILE A 175 -0.32 2.55 3.94
CA ILE A 175 -1.19 2.00 2.89
C ILE A 175 -0.65 2.28 1.49
N ILE A 176 -0.85 1.31 0.63
CA ILE A 176 -0.74 1.43 -0.82
C ILE A 176 -2.16 1.37 -1.36
N VAL A 177 -2.60 2.39 -2.06
CA VAL A 177 -3.94 2.41 -2.68
C VAL A 177 -3.81 2.00 -4.13
N PHE A 178 -4.46 0.89 -4.48
CA PHE A 178 -4.58 0.44 -5.85
C PHE A 178 -5.88 0.95 -6.47
N ILE A 179 -5.79 1.57 -7.63
CA ILE A 179 -6.94 2.05 -8.41
C ILE A 179 -6.84 1.48 -9.81
N ASP A 180 -7.71 0.52 -10.08
CA ASP A 180 -7.85 0.02 -11.45
C ASP A 180 -8.61 1.04 -12.31
N GLU A 181 -8.26 1.10 -13.58
CA GLU A 181 -8.83 2.07 -14.52
C GLU A 181 -8.85 3.51 -14.00
N ILE A 182 -7.72 3.94 -13.40
CA ILE A 182 -7.57 5.24 -12.72
C ILE A 182 -7.95 6.44 -13.61
N HIS A 183 -7.97 6.28 -14.93
CA HIS A 183 -8.43 7.30 -15.87
C HIS A 183 -9.90 7.72 -15.64
N GLN A 184 -10.73 6.84 -15.03
CA GLN A 184 -12.11 7.17 -14.68
C GLN A 184 -12.18 8.38 -13.70
N ILE A 185 -11.17 8.57 -12.85
CA ILE A 185 -11.10 9.76 -11.98
C ILE A 185 -11.03 11.04 -12.80
N LEU A 186 -10.29 11.01 -13.90
CA LEU A 186 -10.05 12.18 -14.76
C LEU A 186 -11.19 12.40 -15.76
N GLY A 187 -11.84 11.32 -16.19
CA GLY A 187 -12.97 11.38 -17.14
C GLY A 187 -14.30 11.82 -16.52
N ALA A 188 -14.46 11.61 -15.22
CA ALA A 188 -15.71 11.93 -14.51
C ALA A 188 -16.01 13.44 -14.38
N GLY A 189 -15.07 14.32 -14.75
CA GLY A 189 -15.21 15.77 -14.64
C GLY A 189 -15.44 16.53 -15.97
N SER A 190 -15.55 15.85 -17.10
CA SER A 190 -15.51 16.50 -18.44
C SER A 190 -16.86 16.67 -19.15
N GLY A 191 -17.99 16.39 -18.52
CA GLY A 191 -19.33 16.58 -19.10
C GLY A 191 -20.13 17.71 -18.43
N GLU A 192 -21.02 18.38 -19.16
CA GLU A 192 -21.89 19.44 -18.64
C GLU A 192 -22.85 18.99 -17.51
N ASN A 193 -22.94 17.66 -17.24
CA ASN A 193 -23.65 17.04 -16.13
C ASN A 193 -22.70 16.27 -15.19
N SER A 194 -21.44 16.70 -15.09
CA SER A 194 -20.42 16.02 -14.32
C SER A 194 -20.74 16.00 -12.83
N GLY A 195 -20.73 14.82 -12.26
CA GLY A 195 -20.75 14.58 -10.81
C GLY A 195 -19.58 15.28 -10.11
N PRO A 196 -19.51 15.19 -8.78
CA PRO A 196 -18.47 15.86 -8.01
C PRO A 196 -17.06 15.45 -8.48
N ASP A 197 -16.16 16.44 -8.56
CA ASP A 197 -14.80 16.31 -9.08
C ASP A 197 -13.92 15.47 -8.15
N LEU A 198 -13.90 14.15 -8.38
CA LEU A 198 -12.98 13.22 -7.72
C LEU A 198 -11.53 13.61 -7.93
N SER A 199 -11.20 14.07 -9.12
CA SER A 199 -9.83 14.47 -9.51
C SER A 199 -9.34 15.63 -8.63
N GLY A 200 -10.13 16.69 -8.48
CA GLY A 200 -9.80 17.82 -7.61
C GLY A 200 -9.63 17.41 -6.15
N SER A 201 -10.50 16.51 -5.66
CA SER A 201 -10.48 16.02 -4.29
C SER A 201 -9.29 15.12 -3.96
N LEU A 202 -8.82 14.30 -4.91
CA LEU A 202 -7.69 13.38 -4.70
C LEU A 202 -6.33 14.04 -4.95
N LYS A 203 -6.24 15.09 -5.77
CA LYS A 203 -4.98 15.80 -6.05
C LYS A 203 -4.18 16.20 -4.80
N PRO A 204 -4.77 16.75 -3.73
CA PRO A 204 -4.04 17.09 -2.51
C PRO A 204 -3.49 15.86 -1.77
N ILE A 205 -4.20 14.72 -1.83
CA ILE A 205 -3.79 13.49 -1.15
C ILE A 205 -2.65 12.81 -1.89
N LEU A 206 -2.69 12.80 -3.22
CA LEU A 206 -1.62 12.28 -4.07
C LEU A 206 -0.27 12.98 -3.86
N ALA A 207 -0.28 14.18 -3.27
CA ALA A 207 0.92 14.97 -2.97
C ALA A 207 1.45 14.78 -1.55
N ARG A 208 0.76 14.00 -0.70
CA ARG A 208 1.10 13.83 0.72
C ARG A 208 1.66 12.44 0.98
N ASP A 209 2.82 12.35 1.65
CA ASP A 209 3.21 11.18 2.42
C ASP A 209 2.27 11.07 3.65
N PRO A 210 1.83 9.89 4.03
CA PRO A 210 2.44 8.58 3.82
C PRO A 210 1.69 7.64 2.85
N VAL A 211 0.69 8.10 2.11
CA VAL A 211 -0.09 7.27 1.19
C VAL A 211 0.63 7.14 -0.15
N VAL A 212 0.76 5.92 -0.62
CA VAL A 212 1.34 5.60 -1.94
C VAL A 212 0.26 5.07 -2.85
N PHE A 213 0.24 5.51 -4.10
CA PHE A 213 -0.75 5.07 -5.08
C PHE A 213 -0.13 4.25 -6.19
N ILE A 214 -0.86 3.23 -6.61
CA ILE A 214 -0.61 2.50 -7.84
C ILE A 214 -1.89 2.52 -8.68
N GLY A 215 -1.80 3.06 -9.87
CA GLY A 215 -2.92 3.09 -10.82
C GLY A 215 -2.69 2.13 -11.97
N SER A 216 -3.76 1.66 -12.60
CA SER A 216 -3.68 0.96 -13.88
C SER A 216 -4.53 1.67 -14.93
N THR A 217 -4.08 1.62 -16.19
CA THR A 217 -4.83 2.16 -17.34
C THR A 217 -4.32 1.58 -18.66
N THR A 218 -5.02 1.81 -19.75
CA THR A 218 -4.54 1.46 -21.09
C THR A 218 -3.65 2.56 -21.68
N ASN A 219 -2.93 2.23 -22.79
CA ASN A 219 -2.11 3.22 -23.49
C ASN A 219 -2.96 4.38 -24.02
N ILE A 220 -4.12 4.09 -24.61
CA ILE A 220 -5.01 5.08 -25.20
C ILE A 220 -5.53 6.05 -24.14
N GLU A 221 -5.99 5.52 -23.01
CA GLU A 221 -6.55 6.30 -21.91
C GLU A 221 -5.48 7.11 -21.17
N TYR A 222 -4.26 6.54 -21.03
CA TYR A 222 -3.14 7.29 -20.49
C TYR A 222 -2.86 8.55 -21.31
N GLU A 223 -2.73 8.43 -22.63
CA GLU A 223 -2.45 9.60 -23.49
C GLU A 223 -3.63 10.59 -23.51
N ARG A 224 -4.87 10.07 -23.46
CA ARG A 224 -6.07 10.92 -23.51
C ARG A 224 -6.30 11.72 -22.23
N TYR A 225 -6.06 11.11 -21.06
CA TYR A 225 -6.45 11.70 -19.76
C TYR A 225 -5.26 12.10 -18.90
N PHE A 226 -4.26 11.23 -18.77
CA PHE A 226 -3.12 11.45 -17.87
C PHE A 226 -2.05 12.37 -18.47
N ALA A 227 -1.77 12.22 -19.76
CA ALA A 227 -0.73 13.02 -20.42
C ALA A 227 -1.09 14.50 -20.46
N VAL A 228 -2.39 14.80 -20.46
CA VAL A 228 -2.92 16.17 -20.55
C VAL A 228 -3.11 16.86 -19.19
N ASP A 229 -3.20 16.10 -18.07
CA ASP A 229 -3.29 16.67 -16.72
C ASP A 229 -1.89 16.79 -16.08
N PRO A 230 -1.31 18.00 -15.99
CA PRO A 230 0.03 18.20 -15.46
C PRO A 230 0.15 17.81 -13.98
N ALA A 231 -0.96 17.86 -13.21
CA ALA A 231 -0.95 17.57 -11.80
C ALA A 231 -0.78 16.07 -11.55
N PHE A 232 -1.47 15.23 -12.30
CA PHE A 232 -1.30 13.77 -12.24
C PHE A 232 0.03 13.33 -12.84
N LYS A 233 0.41 13.86 -14.00
CA LYS A 233 1.69 13.56 -14.66
C LYS A 233 2.91 13.81 -13.75
N ARG A 234 2.86 14.85 -12.92
CA ARG A 234 3.94 15.17 -11.98
C ARG A 234 3.98 14.24 -10.77
N ARG A 235 2.87 13.55 -10.45
CA ARG A 235 2.74 12.73 -9.24
C ARG A 235 2.89 11.23 -9.48
N PHE A 236 2.69 10.80 -10.72
CA PHE A 236 2.82 9.39 -11.11
C PHE A 236 4.04 9.16 -12.00
N GLU A 237 4.68 8.01 -11.82
CA GLU A 237 5.72 7.50 -12.72
C GLU A 237 5.16 6.36 -13.55
N LYS A 238 5.32 6.45 -14.87
CA LYS A 238 4.77 5.49 -15.84
C LYS A 238 5.62 4.23 -15.90
N ILE A 239 4.99 3.08 -15.78
CA ILE A 239 5.55 1.76 -16.02
C ILE A 239 4.80 1.14 -17.20
N LEU A 240 5.51 0.79 -18.27
CA LEU A 240 4.93 0.10 -19.42
C LEU A 240 4.86 -1.40 -19.14
N VAL A 241 3.64 -1.94 -19.21
CA VAL A 241 3.37 -3.36 -19.05
C VAL A 241 3.04 -3.94 -20.42
N LYS A 242 3.97 -4.74 -20.95
CA LYS A 242 3.79 -5.43 -22.24
C LYS A 242 3.29 -6.85 -22.00
N GLU A 243 2.80 -7.50 -23.05
CA GLU A 243 2.51 -8.93 -23.00
C GLU A 243 3.74 -9.72 -22.52
N PRO A 244 3.55 -10.74 -21.68
CA PRO A 244 4.64 -11.61 -21.28
C PRO A 244 5.17 -12.36 -22.54
N LYS A 245 6.48 -12.42 -22.67
CA LYS A 245 7.11 -13.17 -23.77
C LYS A 245 7.12 -14.66 -23.45
#